data_d455e793ba11fb27cbb366a5f1634922
#
_entry.id   d455e793ba11fb27cbb366a5f1634922
#
_cell.length_a   1.000
_cell.length_b   1.000
_cell.length_c   1.000
_cell.angle_alpha   90.00
_cell.angle_beta   90.00
_cell.angle_gamma   90.00
#
_symmetry.space_group_name_H-M   'P 1'
#
loop_
_entity.id
_entity.type
_entity.pdbx_description
1 polymer ?
#
loop_
_entity_poly.entity_id
_entity_poly.type
_entity_poly.pdbx_seq_one_letter_code
_entity_poly.pdbx_strand_id
1 'polypeptide(L)'
;CCAFANFPQAWYICWRVISGISGGLLMILSPSVVAQCCDIQDRFKINFIGFSGIGLGVLLATLFLPYLDQISIQTAWLILCGFALIICVCLSVLLQQFKHHLSAQTVVTSSKVTLNTLFYSVLTVYACSAFAYIPHSLFWIDYLSYELGLNLFWINFNWILYGVGSALGAFSAYSLAKRFGNLNALKILYSLYIMAIFIATLSANPVLTFASSFFTGMLNPAVVFLTSYTILQLYGLAYKKLWSIATLCFASVQLIGGLSFSTLQHFGVTYHQQFILAAVVLLLGTLQLAWYTRSDQCHRIREI
;
A
#
# COMPACT_ATOMS: atom_id res chain seq x y z
N CYS A 1 2.73 -15.78 -18.59
CA CYS A 1 1.58 -15.80 -19.52
C CYS A 1 1.40 -14.47 -20.26
N CYS A 2 1.75 -13.32 -19.65
CA CYS A 2 1.73 -12.01 -20.34
C CYS A 2 2.92 -11.80 -21.30
N ALA A 3 3.92 -12.67 -21.29
CA ALA A 3 5.08 -12.61 -22.17
C ALA A 3 4.80 -12.92 -23.65
N PHE A 4 3.65 -13.52 -23.95
CA PHE A 4 3.32 -13.96 -25.31
C PHE A 4 2.43 -12.93 -26.00
N ALA A 5 2.88 -12.40 -27.15
CA ALA A 5 2.25 -11.26 -27.80
C ALA A 5 1.00 -11.59 -28.66
N ASN A 6 0.70 -12.86 -28.93
CA ASN A 6 -0.28 -13.26 -29.96
C ASN A 6 -1.58 -13.83 -29.40
N PHE A 7 -1.93 -13.53 -28.16
CA PHE A 7 -3.17 -14.03 -27.56
C PHE A 7 -4.26 -12.95 -27.55
N PRO A 8 -5.57 -13.36 -27.52
CA PRO A 8 -6.67 -12.42 -27.41
C PRO A 8 -6.60 -11.57 -26.13
N GLN A 9 -7.15 -10.36 -26.16
CA GLN A 9 -7.18 -9.46 -25.01
C GLN A 9 -7.74 -10.12 -23.73
N ALA A 10 -8.73 -11.00 -23.87
CA ALA A 10 -9.29 -11.78 -22.76
C ALA A 10 -8.25 -12.63 -22.01
N TRP A 11 -7.22 -13.13 -22.70
CA TRP A 11 -6.10 -13.85 -22.09
C TRP A 11 -5.34 -12.99 -21.08
N TYR A 12 -4.99 -11.77 -21.48
CA TYR A 12 -4.26 -10.85 -20.61
C TYR A 12 -5.09 -10.42 -19.41
N ILE A 13 -6.37 -10.14 -19.62
CA ILE A 13 -7.32 -9.81 -18.54
C ILE A 13 -7.39 -10.95 -17.53
N CYS A 14 -7.57 -12.18 -17.99
CA CYS A 14 -7.65 -13.35 -17.11
C CYS A 14 -6.41 -13.49 -16.23
N TRP A 15 -5.20 -13.40 -16.79
CA TRP A 15 -3.97 -13.52 -16.02
C TRP A 15 -3.71 -12.33 -15.09
N ARG A 16 -4.17 -11.14 -15.45
CA ARG A 16 -4.13 -9.97 -14.56
C ARG A 16 -5.05 -10.15 -13.37
N VAL A 17 -6.25 -10.67 -13.57
CA VAL A 17 -7.19 -10.98 -12.49
C VAL A 17 -6.62 -12.06 -11.56
N ILE A 18 -6.06 -13.15 -12.09
CA ILE A 18 -5.42 -14.20 -11.28
C ILE A 18 -4.25 -13.63 -10.46
N SER A 19 -3.41 -12.81 -11.08
CA SER A 19 -2.31 -12.14 -10.38
C SER A 19 -2.80 -11.24 -9.26
N GLY A 20 -3.87 -10.47 -9.50
CA GLY A 20 -4.50 -9.61 -8.48
C GLY A 20 -5.06 -10.41 -7.30
N ILE A 21 -5.76 -11.52 -7.57
CA ILE A 21 -6.26 -12.44 -6.54
C ILE A 21 -5.11 -13.00 -5.71
N SER A 22 -4.03 -13.45 -6.36
CA SER A 22 -2.86 -13.99 -5.67
C SER A 22 -2.19 -12.96 -4.76
N GLY A 23 -2.02 -11.72 -5.26
CA GLY A 23 -1.47 -10.60 -4.46
C GLY A 23 -2.37 -10.26 -3.27
N GLY A 24 -3.69 -10.20 -3.47
CA GLY A 24 -4.65 -9.96 -2.39
C GLY A 24 -4.62 -11.06 -1.32
N LEU A 25 -4.52 -12.32 -1.72
CA LEU A 25 -4.39 -13.44 -0.79
C LEU A 25 -3.10 -13.35 0.04
N LEU A 26 -1.95 -13.05 -0.58
CA LEU A 26 -0.69 -12.86 0.14
C LEU A 26 -0.79 -11.70 1.12
N MET A 27 -1.40 -10.59 0.75
CA MET A 27 -1.59 -9.42 1.58
C MET A 27 -2.45 -9.70 2.83
N ILE A 28 -3.43 -10.60 2.72
CA ILE A 28 -4.32 -10.98 3.82
C ILE A 28 -3.71 -12.10 4.68
N LEU A 29 -3.17 -13.14 4.05
CA LEU A 29 -2.74 -14.34 4.75
C LEU A 29 -1.43 -14.14 5.49
N SER A 30 -0.45 -13.48 4.89
CA SER A 30 0.87 -13.28 5.50
C SER A 30 0.81 -12.64 6.88
N PRO A 31 0.20 -11.44 7.08
CA PRO A 31 0.11 -10.86 8.41
C PRO A 31 -0.86 -11.62 9.33
N SER A 32 -1.82 -12.38 8.77
CA SER A 32 -2.72 -13.21 9.58
C SER A 32 -2.01 -14.41 10.20
N VAL A 33 -1.03 -15.00 9.50
CA VAL A 33 -0.18 -16.06 10.04
C VAL A 33 0.69 -15.50 11.18
N VAL A 34 1.29 -14.33 10.98
CA VAL A 34 2.05 -13.63 12.03
C VAL A 34 1.19 -13.40 13.29
N ALA A 35 -0.05 -12.96 13.11
CA ALA A 35 -0.98 -12.72 14.21
C ALA A 35 -1.30 -13.97 15.03
N GLN A 36 -1.32 -15.13 14.39
CA GLN A 36 -1.67 -16.41 15.04
C GLN A 36 -0.47 -17.14 15.61
N CYS A 37 0.68 -17.12 14.93
CA CYS A 37 1.83 -17.95 15.26
C CYS A 37 2.86 -17.25 16.14
N CYS A 38 2.79 -15.94 16.33
CA CYS A 38 3.77 -15.17 17.07
C CYS A 38 3.25 -14.70 18.43
N ASP A 39 4.13 -14.65 19.41
CA ASP A 39 3.84 -14.07 20.71
C ASP A 39 3.43 -12.60 20.59
N ILE A 40 2.55 -12.15 21.49
CA ILE A 40 2.00 -10.79 21.45
C ILE A 40 3.11 -9.73 21.44
N GLN A 41 4.19 -9.98 22.18
CA GLN A 41 5.33 -9.05 22.30
C GLN A 41 6.10 -8.88 20.98
N ASP A 42 6.18 -9.93 20.16
CA ASP A 42 6.94 -9.95 18.92
C ASP A 42 6.13 -9.57 17.69
N ARG A 43 4.79 -9.58 17.78
CA ARG A 43 3.89 -9.32 16.63
C ARG A 43 4.20 -8.03 15.90
N PHE A 44 4.54 -6.96 16.62
CA PHE A 44 4.86 -5.68 15.99
C PHE A 44 6.14 -5.75 15.13
N LYS A 45 7.20 -6.37 15.68
CA LYS A 45 8.49 -6.52 14.99
C LYS A 45 8.37 -7.46 13.80
N ILE A 46 7.71 -8.59 13.95
CA ILE A 46 7.58 -9.59 12.88
C ILE A 46 6.65 -9.07 11.77
N ASN A 47 5.58 -8.39 12.13
CA ASN A 47 4.69 -7.73 11.16
C ASN A 47 5.45 -6.63 10.38
N PHE A 48 6.29 -5.83 11.06
CA PHE A 48 7.19 -4.88 10.41
C PHE A 48 8.10 -5.57 9.37
N ILE A 49 8.74 -6.68 9.72
CA ILE A 49 9.62 -7.44 8.80
C ILE A 49 8.81 -7.93 7.60
N GLY A 50 7.61 -8.48 7.81
CA GLY A 50 6.73 -8.94 6.73
C GLY A 50 6.34 -7.83 5.76
N PHE A 51 5.92 -6.68 6.27
CA PHE A 51 5.53 -5.55 5.43
C PHE A 51 6.73 -4.83 4.77
N SER A 52 7.94 -4.94 5.31
CA SER A 52 9.16 -4.43 4.66
C SER A 52 9.40 -5.09 3.31
N GLY A 53 8.95 -6.34 3.13
CA GLY A 53 9.01 -7.05 1.84
C GLY A 53 8.28 -6.33 0.70
N ILE A 54 7.18 -5.60 1.00
CA ILE A 54 6.46 -4.79 0.00
C ILE A 54 7.39 -3.69 -0.53
N GLY A 55 7.99 -2.93 0.37
CA GLY A 55 8.89 -1.83 0.00
C GLY A 55 10.13 -2.30 -0.74
N LEU A 56 10.72 -3.40 -0.31
CA LEU A 56 11.87 -4.02 -1.00
C LEU A 56 11.48 -4.52 -2.39
N GLY A 57 10.30 -5.12 -2.56
CA GLY A 57 9.79 -5.54 -3.86
C GLY A 57 9.59 -4.37 -4.83
N VAL A 58 9.04 -3.26 -4.34
CA VAL A 58 8.90 -2.02 -5.12
C VAL A 58 10.26 -1.45 -5.49
N LEU A 59 11.23 -1.39 -4.55
CA LEU A 59 12.59 -0.94 -4.84
C LEU A 59 13.25 -1.78 -5.93
N LEU A 60 13.19 -3.09 -5.83
CA LEU A 60 13.74 -3.97 -6.86
C LEU A 60 13.06 -3.75 -8.21
N ALA A 61 11.73 -3.64 -8.23
CA ALA A 61 10.99 -3.37 -9.46
C ALA A 61 11.42 -2.03 -10.10
N THR A 62 11.52 -0.96 -9.32
CA THR A 62 11.90 0.37 -9.82
C THR A 62 13.35 0.44 -10.30
N LEU A 63 14.23 -0.38 -9.74
CA LEU A 63 15.64 -0.48 -10.19
C LEU A 63 15.79 -1.29 -11.49
N PHE A 64 15.07 -2.41 -11.61
CA PHE A 64 15.28 -3.35 -12.71
C PHE A 64 14.41 -3.09 -13.94
N LEU A 65 13.14 -2.67 -13.76
CA LEU A 65 12.21 -2.50 -14.89
C LEU A 65 12.71 -1.56 -15.99
N PRO A 66 13.31 -0.39 -15.68
CA PRO A 66 13.82 0.51 -16.73
C PRO A 66 14.91 -0.11 -17.62
N TYR A 67 15.68 -1.07 -17.10
CA TYR A 67 16.69 -1.79 -17.89
C TYR A 67 16.07 -2.94 -18.68
N LEU A 68 15.10 -3.64 -18.11
CA LEU A 68 14.43 -4.76 -18.77
C LEU A 68 13.58 -4.30 -19.95
N ASP A 69 12.98 -3.12 -19.88
CA ASP A 69 12.20 -2.52 -20.97
C ASP A 69 13.06 -2.24 -22.22
N GLN A 70 14.35 -1.92 -22.03
CA GLN A 70 15.30 -1.71 -23.15
C GLN A 70 15.60 -3.01 -23.92
N ILE A 71 15.41 -4.19 -23.33
CA ILE A 71 15.67 -5.46 -23.97
C ILE A 71 14.44 -5.90 -24.77
N SER A 72 13.37 -6.23 -24.11
CA SER A 72 12.02 -6.44 -24.66
C SER A 72 11.01 -6.68 -23.53
N ILE A 73 9.77 -6.27 -23.72
CA ILE A 73 8.68 -6.54 -22.76
C ILE A 73 8.51 -8.04 -22.49
N GLN A 74 8.69 -8.88 -23.49
CA GLN A 74 8.59 -10.34 -23.35
C GLN A 74 9.65 -10.89 -22.41
N THR A 75 10.91 -10.47 -22.62
CA THR A 75 12.06 -10.87 -21.79
C THR A 75 11.87 -10.38 -20.34
N ALA A 76 11.40 -9.16 -20.15
CA ALA A 76 11.09 -8.62 -18.83
C ALA A 76 10.08 -9.51 -18.06
N TRP A 77 8.98 -9.92 -18.72
CA TRP A 77 7.99 -10.82 -18.11
C TRP A 77 8.56 -12.21 -17.81
N LEU A 78 9.42 -12.75 -18.66
CA LEU A 78 10.04 -14.06 -18.41
C LEU A 78 11.01 -14.02 -17.23
N ILE A 79 11.81 -12.95 -17.10
CA ILE A 79 12.72 -12.74 -15.96
C ILE A 79 11.92 -12.62 -14.66
N LEU A 80 10.85 -11.81 -14.64
CA LEU A 80 9.97 -11.68 -13.48
C LEU A 80 9.29 -13.00 -13.10
N CYS A 81 8.88 -13.80 -14.10
CA CYS A 81 8.31 -15.13 -13.88
C CYS A 81 9.35 -16.08 -13.27
N GLY A 82 10.57 -16.11 -13.78
CA GLY A 82 11.67 -16.91 -13.23
C GLY A 82 12.00 -16.54 -11.79
N PHE A 83 12.06 -15.24 -11.49
CA PHE A 83 12.27 -14.74 -10.12
C PHE A 83 11.14 -15.15 -9.17
N ALA A 84 9.88 -15.02 -9.62
CA ALA A 84 8.73 -15.44 -8.84
C ALA A 84 8.74 -16.96 -8.57
N LEU A 85 9.12 -17.78 -9.55
CA LEU A 85 9.25 -19.24 -9.37
C LEU A 85 10.34 -19.59 -8.35
N ILE A 86 11.49 -18.95 -8.39
CA ILE A 86 12.57 -19.15 -7.40
C ILE A 86 12.04 -18.83 -6.00
N ILE A 87 11.38 -17.69 -5.82
CA ILE A 87 10.79 -17.31 -4.53
C ILE A 87 9.76 -18.35 -4.09
N CYS A 88 8.88 -18.82 -4.97
CA CYS A 88 7.87 -19.83 -4.64
C CYS A 88 8.51 -21.15 -4.19
N VAL A 89 9.57 -21.60 -4.86
CA VAL A 89 10.30 -22.81 -4.47
C VAL A 89 10.95 -22.63 -3.10
N CYS A 90 11.67 -21.53 -2.88
CA CYS A 90 12.29 -21.22 -1.59
C CYS A 90 11.26 -21.16 -0.46
N LEU A 91 10.12 -20.49 -0.66
CA LEU A 91 9.05 -20.42 0.32
C LEU A 91 8.42 -21.81 0.57
N SER A 92 8.24 -22.63 -0.47
CA SER A 92 7.69 -23.98 -0.32
C SER A 92 8.57 -24.85 0.56
N VAL A 93 9.90 -24.78 0.37
CA VAL A 93 10.87 -25.52 1.19
C VAL A 93 10.85 -25.02 2.65
N LEU A 94 10.85 -23.71 2.84
CA LEU A 94 10.79 -23.12 4.18
C LEU A 94 9.49 -23.48 4.92
N LEU A 95 8.34 -23.38 4.24
CA LEU A 95 7.04 -23.69 4.85
C LEU A 95 6.89 -25.16 5.22
N GLN A 96 7.54 -26.10 4.51
CA GLN A 96 7.55 -27.50 4.91
C GLN A 96 8.19 -27.72 6.29
N GLN A 97 9.20 -26.95 6.64
CA GLN A 97 9.87 -27.02 7.96
C GLN A 97 8.94 -26.54 9.09
N PHE A 98 8.02 -25.62 8.80
CA PHE A 98 7.08 -25.06 9.78
C PHE A 98 5.71 -25.75 9.81
N LYS A 99 5.45 -26.73 8.95
CA LYS A 99 4.15 -27.40 8.81
C LYS A 99 3.63 -27.99 10.14
N HIS A 100 4.51 -28.54 10.97
CA HIS A 100 4.16 -29.11 12.26
C HIS A 100 3.69 -28.05 13.29
N HIS A 101 4.24 -26.83 13.23
CA HIS A 101 3.83 -25.74 14.12
C HIS A 101 2.51 -25.09 13.70
N LEU A 102 2.20 -25.08 12.41
CA LEU A 102 0.96 -24.49 11.87
C LEU A 102 -0.26 -25.38 12.04
N SER A 103 -0.06 -26.70 12.11
CA SER A 103 -1.16 -27.69 12.19
C SER A 103 -1.80 -27.79 13.59
N ALA A 104 -1.18 -27.26 14.62
CA ALA A 104 -1.65 -27.38 16.00
C ALA A 104 -2.65 -26.28 16.43
N GLN A 105 -2.94 -25.32 15.58
CA GLN A 105 -3.85 -24.22 15.94
C GLN A 105 -5.29 -24.54 15.56
N THR A 106 -6.08 -24.81 16.58
CA THR A 106 -7.54 -24.93 16.52
C THR A 106 -8.15 -23.68 15.90
N VAL A 107 -9.04 -23.90 14.95
CA VAL A 107 -9.90 -22.86 14.37
C VAL A 107 -10.70 -22.24 15.52
N VAL A 108 -10.26 -21.10 16.02
CA VAL A 108 -11.01 -20.35 17.02
C VAL A 108 -12.29 -19.83 16.33
N THR A 109 -13.41 -20.39 16.73
CA THR A 109 -14.74 -19.99 16.30
C THR A 109 -14.90 -18.49 16.54
N SER A 110 -15.25 -17.78 15.47
CA SER A 110 -15.44 -16.32 15.46
C SER A 110 -16.52 -15.93 16.47
N SER A 111 -16.12 -15.42 17.63
CA SER A 111 -17.02 -14.67 18.50
C SER A 111 -17.58 -13.46 17.75
N LYS A 112 -18.83 -13.07 18.05
CA LYS A 112 -19.43 -11.84 17.52
C LYS A 112 -18.55 -10.66 17.91
N VAL A 113 -17.89 -10.04 16.93
CA VAL A 113 -17.03 -8.88 17.13
C VAL A 113 -17.90 -7.64 17.08
N THR A 114 -17.97 -6.88 18.15
CA THR A 114 -18.58 -5.55 18.15
C THR A 114 -17.57 -4.58 17.52
N LEU A 115 -17.93 -4.01 16.38
CA LEU A 115 -17.12 -3.00 15.71
C LEU A 115 -17.37 -1.65 16.39
N ASN A 116 -16.28 -0.98 16.76
CA ASN A 116 -16.35 0.36 17.31
C ASN A 116 -16.19 1.42 16.20
N THR A 117 -16.58 2.65 16.47
CA THR A 117 -16.49 3.76 15.53
C THR A 117 -15.05 4.05 15.10
N LEU A 118 -14.07 3.73 15.96
CA LEU A 118 -12.65 3.86 15.63
C LEU A 118 -12.25 2.97 14.44
N PHE A 119 -12.77 1.75 14.36
CA PHE A 119 -12.52 0.87 13.21
C PHE A 119 -13.01 1.51 11.91
N TYR A 120 -14.22 2.05 11.91
CA TYR A 120 -14.78 2.71 10.73
C TYR A 120 -13.96 3.95 10.35
N SER A 121 -13.48 4.72 11.34
CA SER A 121 -12.63 5.88 11.08
C SER A 121 -11.28 5.51 10.47
N VAL A 122 -10.65 4.46 10.98
CA VAL A 122 -9.39 3.92 10.41
C VAL A 122 -9.64 3.35 9.02
N LEU A 123 -10.74 2.64 8.81
CA LEU A 123 -11.11 2.08 7.50
C LEU A 123 -11.36 3.19 6.46
N THR A 124 -12.05 4.26 6.85
CA THR A 124 -12.36 5.40 5.96
C THR A 124 -11.08 6.10 5.50
N VAL A 125 -10.17 6.47 6.42
CA VAL A 125 -8.93 7.13 6.02
C VAL A 125 -8.03 6.19 5.19
N TYR A 126 -8.06 4.89 5.47
CA TYR A 126 -7.36 3.90 4.68
C TYR A 126 -7.93 3.79 3.26
N ALA A 127 -9.24 3.81 3.10
CA ALA A 127 -9.91 3.88 1.81
C ALA A 127 -9.59 5.19 1.06
N CYS A 128 -9.60 6.33 1.75
CA CYS A 128 -9.18 7.61 1.17
C CYS A 128 -7.72 7.56 0.70
N SER A 129 -6.83 6.88 1.43
CA SER A 129 -5.43 6.72 1.01
C SER A 129 -5.29 5.84 -0.23
N ALA A 130 -6.17 4.84 -0.43
CA ALA A 130 -6.23 4.04 -1.64
C ALA A 130 -6.56 4.89 -2.87
N PHE A 131 -7.52 5.80 -2.75
CA PHE A 131 -7.86 6.77 -3.80
C PHE A 131 -6.71 7.73 -4.07
N ALA A 132 -6.12 8.27 -3.00
CA ALA A 132 -5.03 9.24 -3.08
C ALA A 132 -3.72 8.65 -3.65
N TYR A 133 -3.55 7.34 -3.59
CA TYR A 133 -2.41 6.62 -4.14
C TYR A 133 -2.41 6.56 -5.68
N ILE A 134 -3.58 6.63 -6.32
CA ILE A 134 -3.76 6.38 -7.76
C ILE A 134 -2.95 7.30 -8.66
N PRO A 135 -2.92 8.64 -8.47
CA PRO A 135 -2.13 9.52 -9.32
C PRO A 135 -0.65 9.11 -9.38
N HIS A 136 -0.04 8.77 -8.24
CA HIS A 136 1.36 8.34 -8.22
C HIS A 136 1.57 6.90 -8.73
N SER A 137 0.59 6.02 -8.59
CA SER A 137 0.76 4.62 -9.00
C SER A 137 0.48 4.36 -10.47
N LEU A 138 -0.45 5.11 -11.06
CA LEU A 138 -0.89 4.88 -12.43
C LEU A 138 -0.52 6.01 -13.40
N PHE A 139 -0.52 7.26 -12.94
CA PHE A 139 -0.41 8.43 -13.80
C PHE A 139 0.84 9.28 -13.56
N TRP A 140 1.74 8.84 -12.65
CA TRP A 140 2.92 9.63 -12.29
C TRP A 140 3.88 9.85 -13.47
N ILE A 141 4.15 8.79 -14.22
CA ILE A 141 5.03 8.85 -15.41
C ILE A 141 4.42 9.77 -16.47
N ASP A 142 3.12 9.63 -16.70
CA ASP A 142 2.40 10.46 -17.69
C ASP A 142 2.40 11.94 -17.27
N TYR A 143 2.17 12.23 -16.00
CA TYR A 143 2.26 13.58 -15.46
C TYR A 143 3.65 14.20 -15.66
N LEU A 144 4.71 13.46 -15.30
CA LEU A 144 6.09 13.94 -15.46
C LEU A 144 6.45 14.16 -16.93
N SER A 145 5.98 13.28 -17.82
CA SER A 145 6.29 13.33 -19.25
C SER A 145 5.46 14.35 -19.99
N TYR A 146 4.13 14.29 -19.88
CA TYR A 146 3.22 15.06 -20.71
C TYR A 146 2.93 16.46 -20.16
N GLU A 147 2.77 16.62 -18.85
CA GLU A 147 2.47 17.94 -18.28
C GLU A 147 3.74 18.70 -17.86
N LEU A 148 4.74 18.03 -17.29
CA LEU A 148 5.96 18.68 -16.85
C LEU A 148 7.09 18.67 -17.90
N GLY A 149 6.95 17.89 -18.98
CA GLY A 149 7.93 17.83 -20.07
C GLY A 149 9.31 17.29 -19.66
N LEU A 150 9.39 16.48 -18.62
CA LEU A 150 10.65 15.92 -18.15
C LEU A 150 11.17 14.85 -19.11
N ASN A 151 12.48 14.81 -19.31
CA ASN A 151 13.11 13.77 -20.11
C ASN A 151 13.15 12.42 -19.35
N LEU A 152 13.41 11.34 -20.09
CA LEU A 152 13.38 9.98 -19.58
C LEU A 152 14.34 9.75 -18.39
N PHE A 153 15.48 10.44 -18.36
CA PHE A 153 16.43 10.33 -17.26
C PHE A 153 15.78 10.78 -15.92
N TRP A 154 15.13 11.96 -15.91
CA TRP A 154 14.48 12.48 -14.71
C TRP A 154 13.25 11.68 -14.31
N ILE A 155 12.50 11.14 -15.28
CA ILE A 155 11.35 10.24 -15.04
C ILE A 155 11.83 8.97 -14.34
N ASN A 156 12.87 8.32 -14.86
CA ASN A 156 13.43 7.11 -14.25
C ASN A 156 14.03 7.39 -12.88
N PHE A 157 14.67 8.53 -12.67
CA PHE A 157 15.21 8.91 -11.37
C PHE A 157 14.10 9.11 -10.33
N ASN A 158 12.99 9.77 -10.70
CA ASN A 158 11.79 9.87 -9.85
C ASN A 158 11.28 8.48 -9.44
N TRP A 159 11.23 7.54 -10.40
CA TRP A 159 10.76 6.18 -10.15
C TRP A 159 11.68 5.41 -9.20
N ILE A 160 12.99 5.56 -9.34
CA ILE A 160 13.98 4.99 -8.40
C ILE A 160 13.80 5.59 -6.99
N LEU A 161 13.65 6.91 -6.89
CA LEU A 161 13.40 7.56 -5.59
C LEU A 161 12.13 7.07 -4.92
N TYR A 162 11.07 6.82 -5.69
CA TYR A 162 9.85 6.20 -5.22
C TYR A 162 10.13 4.80 -4.62
N GLY A 163 10.94 4.00 -5.29
CA GLY A 163 11.36 2.68 -4.80
C GLY A 163 12.18 2.75 -3.51
N VAL A 164 13.15 3.66 -3.44
CA VAL A 164 13.97 3.90 -2.23
C VAL A 164 13.08 4.32 -1.07
N GLY A 165 12.16 5.25 -1.29
CA GLY A 165 11.16 5.63 -0.31
C GLY A 165 10.35 4.43 0.19
N SER A 166 9.84 3.59 -0.73
CA SER A 166 9.06 2.40 -0.39
C SER A 166 9.81 1.42 0.52
N ALA A 167 11.10 1.21 0.29
CA ALA A 167 11.93 0.37 1.14
C ALA A 167 12.02 0.88 2.59
N LEU A 168 11.96 2.21 2.77
CA LEU A 168 12.01 2.86 4.08
C LEU A 168 10.63 2.97 4.76
N GLY A 169 9.55 2.66 4.04
CA GLY A 169 8.18 2.91 4.49
C GLY A 169 7.82 2.20 5.79
N ALA A 170 7.97 0.88 5.85
CA ALA A 170 7.67 0.12 7.07
C ALA A 170 8.54 0.54 8.25
N PHE A 171 9.82 0.88 8.01
CA PHE A 171 10.74 1.36 9.04
C PHE A 171 10.31 2.71 9.61
N SER A 172 9.90 3.64 8.76
CA SER A 172 9.42 4.96 9.21
C SER A 172 8.17 4.83 10.10
N ALA A 173 7.20 4.02 9.68
CA ALA A 173 5.99 3.75 10.46
C ALA A 173 6.30 3.05 11.79
N TYR A 174 7.18 2.05 11.78
CA TYR A 174 7.61 1.34 12.99
C TYR A 174 8.26 2.29 14.00
N SER A 175 9.15 3.16 13.52
CA SER A 175 9.87 4.14 14.36
C SER A 175 8.92 5.20 14.94
N LEU A 176 8.01 5.73 14.11
CA LEU A 176 7.00 6.69 14.58
C LEU A 176 6.04 6.08 15.60
N ALA A 177 5.57 4.86 15.33
CA ALA A 177 4.62 4.18 16.22
C ALA A 177 5.25 3.88 17.60
N LYS A 178 6.52 3.52 17.65
CA LYS A 178 7.24 3.36 18.92
C LYS A 178 7.33 4.64 19.72
N ARG A 179 7.47 5.79 19.06
CA ARG A 179 7.66 7.09 19.71
C ARG A 179 6.35 7.76 20.11
N PHE A 180 5.33 7.68 19.27
CA PHE A 180 4.09 8.45 19.42
C PHE A 180 2.83 7.59 19.65
N GLY A 181 2.98 6.25 19.62
CA GLY A 181 1.87 5.32 19.59
C GLY A 181 1.19 5.21 18.22
N ASN A 182 0.45 4.12 18.00
CA ASN A 182 -0.05 3.76 16.66
C ASN A 182 -1.00 4.80 16.04
N LEU A 183 -2.00 5.27 16.80
CA LEU A 183 -2.99 6.21 16.26
C LEU A 183 -2.40 7.60 15.96
N ASN A 184 -1.49 8.10 16.81
CA ASN A 184 -0.81 9.37 16.53
C ASN A 184 0.15 9.24 15.36
N ALA A 185 0.90 8.14 15.28
CA ALA A 185 1.76 7.85 14.14
C ALA A 185 0.97 7.76 12.83
N LEU A 186 -0.22 7.12 12.82
CA LEU A 186 -1.11 7.10 11.66
C LEU A 186 -1.51 8.52 11.22
N LYS A 187 -1.93 9.36 12.15
CA LYS A 187 -2.29 10.76 11.85
C LYS A 187 -1.12 11.52 11.25
N ILE A 188 0.08 11.37 11.82
CA ILE A 188 1.30 12.00 11.30
C ILE A 188 1.61 11.50 9.88
N LEU A 189 1.57 10.18 9.66
CA LEU A 189 1.86 9.59 8.35
C LEU A 189 0.86 10.05 7.28
N TYR A 190 -0.44 10.09 7.58
CA TYR A 190 -1.44 10.59 6.63
C TYR A 190 -1.27 12.08 6.36
N SER A 191 -0.96 12.89 7.38
CA SER A 191 -0.67 14.33 7.19
C SER A 191 0.54 14.56 6.28
N LEU A 192 1.62 13.82 6.50
CA LEU A 192 2.79 13.87 5.62
C LEU A 192 2.47 13.37 4.20
N TYR A 193 1.57 12.38 4.08
CA TYR A 193 1.18 11.83 2.79
C TYR A 193 0.38 12.86 1.95
N ILE A 194 -0.51 13.62 2.57
CA ILE A 194 -1.21 14.75 1.93
C ILE A 194 -0.18 15.75 1.40
N MET A 195 0.81 16.13 2.23
CA MET A 195 1.86 17.06 1.81
C MET A 195 2.70 16.49 0.66
N ALA A 196 3.05 15.20 0.69
CA ALA A 196 3.82 14.57 -0.37
C ALA A 196 3.10 14.57 -1.72
N ILE A 197 1.78 14.35 -1.72
CA ILE A 197 0.96 14.41 -2.93
C ILE A 197 0.85 15.87 -3.39
N PHE A 198 0.60 16.80 -2.46
CA PHE A 198 0.39 18.20 -2.79
C PHE A 198 1.65 18.89 -3.32
N ILE A 199 2.84 18.53 -2.84
CA ILE A 199 4.13 19.05 -3.31
C ILE A 199 4.30 18.86 -4.83
N ALA A 200 3.78 17.76 -5.39
CA ALA A 200 3.81 17.51 -6.83
C ALA A 200 3.10 18.60 -7.66
N THR A 201 2.14 19.30 -7.04
CA THR A 201 1.31 20.31 -7.73
C THR A 201 1.87 21.73 -7.64
N LEU A 202 2.91 21.97 -6.84
CA LEU A 202 3.39 23.32 -6.58
C LEU A 202 4.23 23.89 -7.72
N SER A 203 5.01 23.07 -8.40
CA SER A 203 5.89 23.53 -9.48
C SER A 203 6.48 22.34 -10.27
N ALA A 204 6.84 22.60 -11.52
CA ALA A 204 7.62 21.69 -12.37
C ALA A 204 9.09 21.53 -11.92
N ASN A 205 9.48 22.10 -10.77
CA ASN A 205 10.85 21.98 -10.25
C ASN A 205 11.19 20.52 -9.96
N PRO A 206 12.26 19.94 -10.56
CA PRO A 206 12.66 18.57 -10.33
C PRO A 206 12.84 18.19 -8.86
N VAL A 207 13.31 19.08 -8.01
CA VAL A 207 13.49 18.84 -6.56
C VAL A 207 12.14 18.52 -5.88
N LEU A 208 11.07 19.21 -6.28
CA LEU A 208 9.73 18.97 -5.71
C LEU A 208 9.14 17.64 -6.20
N THR A 209 9.37 17.28 -7.48
CA THR A 209 8.96 15.96 -7.98
C THR A 209 9.73 14.83 -7.31
N PHE A 210 11.02 15.01 -7.05
CA PHE A 210 11.85 14.05 -6.30
C PHE A 210 11.35 13.85 -4.88
N ALA A 211 11.07 14.96 -4.18
CA ALA A 211 10.50 14.91 -2.83
C ALA A 211 9.15 14.20 -2.83
N SER A 212 8.25 14.56 -3.77
CA SER A 212 6.94 13.90 -3.91
C SER A 212 7.09 12.41 -4.17
N SER A 213 7.94 11.98 -5.12
CA SER A 213 8.22 10.57 -5.41
C SER A 213 8.71 9.81 -4.18
N PHE A 214 9.75 10.33 -3.53
CA PHE A 214 10.37 9.68 -2.38
C PHE A 214 9.38 9.54 -1.21
N PHE A 215 8.74 10.64 -0.83
CA PHE A 215 7.82 10.61 0.31
C PHE A 215 6.54 9.84 0.02
N THR A 216 5.96 9.92 -1.18
CA THR A 216 4.80 9.09 -1.54
C THR A 216 5.17 7.61 -1.56
N GLY A 217 6.32 7.25 -2.11
CA GLY A 217 6.86 5.90 -2.05
C GLY A 217 6.99 5.40 -0.61
N MET A 218 7.53 6.22 0.29
CA MET A 218 7.72 5.88 1.71
C MET A 218 6.39 5.76 2.47
N LEU A 219 5.48 6.70 2.25
CA LEU A 219 4.29 6.83 3.10
C LEU A 219 3.21 5.81 2.73
N ASN A 220 3.11 5.37 1.48
CA ASN A 220 2.13 4.35 1.09
C ASN A 220 2.33 3.02 1.85
N PRO A 221 3.47 2.31 1.80
CA PRO A 221 3.65 1.08 2.58
C PRO A 221 3.67 1.35 4.09
N ALA A 222 4.05 2.55 4.53
CA ALA A 222 4.02 2.94 5.93
C ALA A 222 2.59 2.93 6.51
N VAL A 223 1.64 3.57 5.80
CA VAL A 223 0.23 3.60 6.26
C VAL A 223 -0.43 2.23 6.14
N VAL A 224 -0.09 1.44 5.12
CA VAL A 224 -0.59 0.07 4.97
C VAL A 224 -0.16 -0.80 6.15
N PHE A 225 1.12 -0.83 6.48
CA PHE A 225 1.66 -1.56 7.62
C PHE A 225 1.01 -1.13 8.94
N LEU A 226 0.99 0.18 9.21
CA LEU A 226 0.51 0.66 10.49
C LEU A 226 -1.01 0.54 10.65
N THR A 227 -1.78 0.64 9.56
CA THR A 227 -3.23 0.35 9.56
C THR A 227 -3.47 -1.12 9.88
N SER A 228 -2.76 -2.02 9.22
CA SER A 228 -2.84 -3.46 9.48
C SER A 228 -2.54 -3.78 10.95
N TYR A 229 -1.44 -3.24 11.48
CA TYR A 229 -1.07 -3.47 12.87
C TYR A 229 -2.06 -2.83 13.87
N THR A 230 -2.62 -1.67 13.55
CA THR A 230 -3.66 -1.04 14.39
C THR A 230 -4.90 -1.92 14.48
N ILE A 231 -5.35 -2.51 13.37
CA ILE A 231 -6.48 -3.46 13.37
C ILE A 231 -6.12 -4.72 14.19
N LEU A 232 -4.88 -5.23 14.05
CA LEU A 232 -4.42 -6.36 14.84
C LEU A 232 -4.44 -6.08 16.33
N GLN A 233 -3.99 -4.91 16.74
CA GLN A 233 -3.94 -4.49 18.14
C GLN A 233 -5.34 -4.32 18.74
N LEU A 234 -6.28 -3.76 17.95
CA LEU A 234 -7.65 -3.52 18.40
C LEU A 234 -8.51 -4.79 18.50
N TYR A 235 -8.28 -5.76 17.61
CA TYR A 235 -9.23 -6.86 17.44
C TYR A 235 -8.62 -8.27 17.58
N GLY A 236 -7.30 -8.40 17.76
CA GLY A 236 -6.64 -9.66 18.08
C GLY A 236 -7.07 -10.82 17.18
N LEU A 237 -7.81 -11.79 17.73
CA LEU A 237 -8.25 -12.99 17.01
C LEU A 237 -9.17 -12.71 15.80
N ALA A 238 -9.91 -11.60 15.81
CA ALA A 238 -10.76 -11.21 14.68
C ALA A 238 -10.00 -10.48 13.56
N TYR A 239 -8.70 -10.24 13.74
CA TYR A 239 -7.85 -9.51 12.81
C TYR A 239 -7.98 -10.00 11.37
N LYS A 240 -7.88 -11.31 11.12
CA LYS A 240 -7.93 -11.88 9.76
C LYS A 240 -9.17 -11.42 8.99
N LYS A 241 -10.35 -11.47 9.62
CA LYS A 241 -11.62 -11.04 9.01
C LYS A 241 -11.63 -9.55 8.74
N LEU A 242 -11.21 -8.74 9.71
CA LEU A 242 -11.26 -7.29 9.61
C LEU A 242 -10.20 -6.73 8.67
N TRP A 243 -9.02 -7.33 8.65
CA TRP A 243 -7.98 -6.99 7.68
C TRP A 243 -8.38 -7.38 6.24
N SER A 244 -9.09 -8.51 6.07
CA SER A 244 -9.66 -8.88 4.77
C SER A 244 -10.66 -7.83 4.26
N ILE A 245 -11.53 -7.33 5.15
CA ILE A 245 -12.48 -6.25 4.82
C ILE A 245 -11.73 -4.97 4.46
N ALA A 246 -10.72 -4.58 5.23
CA ALA A 246 -9.92 -3.39 4.97
C ALA A 246 -9.17 -3.49 3.62
N THR A 247 -8.58 -4.63 3.33
CA THR A 247 -7.87 -4.90 2.06
C THR A 247 -8.84 -4.87 0.88
N LEU A 248 -10.03 -5.48 1.02
CA LEU A 248 -11.07 -5.45 -0.02
C LEU A 248 -11.56 -4.03 -0.27
N CYS A 249 -11.82 -3.27 0.79
CA CYS A 249 -12.23 -1.86 0.70
C CYS A 249 -11.16 -1.02 -0.02
N PHE A 250 -9.89 -1.18 0.35
CA PHE A 250 -8.77 -0.52 -0.30
C PHE A 250 -8.70 -0.85 -1.80
N ALA A 251 -8.75 -2.13 -2.16
CA ALA A 251 -8.70 -2.58 -3.55
C ALA A 251 -9.91 -2.08 -4.37
N SER A 252 -11.12 -2.09 -3.78
CA SER A 252 -12.32 -1.59 -4.43
C SER A 252 -12.24 -0.09 -4.70
N VAL A 253 -11.75 0.69 -3.74
CA VAL A 253 -11.55 2.14 -3.90
C VAL A 253 -10.44 2.43 -4.91
N GLN A 254 -9.37 1.64 -4.96
CA GLN A 254 -8.37 1.77 -6.04
C GLN A 254 -8.96 1.52 -7.42
N LEU A 255 -9.79 0.48 -7.58
CA LEU A 255 -10.43 0.18 -8.85
C LEU A 255 -11.36 1.33 -9.28
N ILE A 256 -12.26 1.75 -8.40
CA ILE A 256 -13.21 2.84 -8.66
C ILE A 256 -12.43 4.13 -8.96
N GLY A 257 -11.43 4.45 -8.17
CA GLY A 257 -10.61 5.65 -8.34
C GLY A 257 -9.82 5.63 -9.65
N GLY A 258 -9.21 4.49 -10.02
CA GLY A 258 -8.50 4.36 -11.30
C GLY A 258 -9.41 4.60 -12.49
N LEU A 259 -10.62 4.02 -12.47
CA LEU A 259 -11.63 4.27 -13.49
C LEU A 259 -12.09 5.73 -13.49
N SER A 260 -12.30 6.32 -12.31
CA SER A 260 -12.71 7.72 -12.18
C SER A 260 -11.67 8.67 -12.74
N PHE A 261 -10.40 8.51 -12.38
CA PHE A 261 -9.31 9.37 -12.89
C PHE A 261 -9.11 9.21 -14.40
N SER A 262 -9.18 8.00 -14.93
CA SER A 262 -9.12 7.75 -16.37
C SER A 262 -10.30 8.44 -17.10
N THR A 263 -11.50 8.39 -16.53
CA THR A 263 -12.68 9.05 -17.07
C THR A 263 -12.56 10.57 -17.00
N LEU A 264 -12.09 11.12 -15.88
CA LEU A 264 -11.86 12.56 -15.72
C LEU A 264 -10.85 13.08 -16.73
N GLN A 265 -9.80 12.33 -17.02
CA GLN A 265 -8.82 12.67 -18.06
C GLN A 265 -9.47 12.72 -19.45
N HIS A 266 -10.36 11.77 -19.75
CA HIS A 266 -11.11 11.79 -21.02
C HIS A 266 -11.97 13.05 -21.16
N PHE A 267 -12.47 13.60 -20.06
CA PHE A 267 -13.20 14.88 -20.03
C PHE A 267 -12.28 16.12 -19.94
N GLY A 268 -10.97 15.98 -20.10
CA GLY A 268 -10.02 17.07 -20.15
C GLY A 268 -9.54 17.58 -18.77
N VAL A 269 -9.80 16.84 -17.70
CA VAL A 269 -9.23 17.13 -16.37
C VAL A 269 -7.75 16.81 -16.39
N THR A 270 -6.89 17.78 -16.06
CA THR A 270 -5.44 17.62 -16.08
C THR A 270 -4.95 16.71 -14.97
N TYR A 271 -3.77 16.11 -15.13
CA TYR A 271 -3.14 15.33 -14.04
C TYR A 271 -2.92 16.18 -12.79
N HIS A 272 -2.51 17.43 -12.95
CA HIS A 272 -2.37 18.38 -11.86
C HIS A 272 -3.65 18.48 -10.99
N GLN A 273 -4.82 18.64 -11.63
CA GLN A 273 -6.11 18.69 -10.93
C GLN A 273 -6.44 17.35 -10.24
N GLN A 274 -6.05 16.23 -10.83
CA GLN A 274 -6.24 14.90 -10.25
C GLN A 274 -5.41 14.72 -8.97
N PHE A 275 -4.17 15.24 -8.92
CA PHE A 275 -3.34 15.24 -7.70
C PHE A 275 -3.97 16.10 -6.61
N ILE A 276 -4.51 17.27 -6.92
CA ILE A 276 -5.23 18.12 -5.95
C ILE A 276 -6.44 17.37 -5.40
N LEU A 277 -7.26 16.76 -6.26
CA LEU A 277 -8.43 15.98 -5.85
C LEU A 277 -8.03 14.83 -4.89
N ALA A 278 -6.97 14.11 -5.23
CA ALA A 278 -6.42 13.03 -4.41
C ALA A 278 -5.99 13.52 -3.01
N ALA A 279 -5.28 14.65 -2.96
CA ALA A 279 -4.84 15.27 -1.70
C ALA A 279 -6.04 15.72 -0.85
N VAL A 280 -7.08 16.31 -1.46
CA VAL A 280 -8.30 16.75 -0.77
C VAL A 280 -9.06 15.55 -0.18
N VAL A 281 -9.23 14.47 -0.94
CA VAL A 281 -9.92 13.26 -0.44
C VAL A 281 -9.17 12.67 0.77
N LEU A 282 -7.84 12.60 0.71
CA LEU A 282 -7.05 12.10 1.83
C LEU A 282 -7.09 13.06 3.03
N LEU A 283 -7.12 14.37 2.79
CA LEU A 283 -7.28 15.37 3.85
C LEU A 283 -8.60 15.17 4.61
N LEU A 284 -9.71 15.01 3.89
CA LEU A 284 -11.03 14.78 4.51
C LEU A 284 -11.03 13.50 5.38
N GLY A 285 -10.48 12.40 4.89
CA GLY A 285 -10.33 11.17 5.68
C GLY A 285 -9.43 11.35 6.91
N THR A 286 -8.36 12.12 6.79
CA THR A 286 -7.43 12.39 7.90
C THR A 286 -8.07 13.29 8.96
N LEU A 287 -8.80 14.31 8.56
CA LEU A 287 -9.56 15.19 9.47
C LEU A 287 -10.63 14.41 10.22
N GLN A 288 -11.34 13.51 9.54
CA GLN A 288 -12.35 12.64 10.16
C GLN A 288 -11.70 11.74 11.23
N LEU A 289 -10.54 11.12 10.95
CA LEU A 289 -9.81 10.32 11.94
C LEU A 289 -9.36 11.17 13.13
N ALA A 290 -8.82 12.38 12.87
CA ALA A 290 -8.34 13.29 13.91
C ALA A 290 -9.48 13.77 14.80
N TRP A 291 -10.62 14.13 14.23
CA TRP A 291 -11.81 14.58 14.96
C TRP A 291 -12.35 13.47 15.88
N TYR A 292 -12.48 12.25 15.36
CA TYR A 292 -12.97 11.12 16.13
C TYR A 292 -12.05 10.78 17.32
N THR A 293 -10.74 10.70 17.10
CA THR A 293 -9.78 10.37 18.16
C THR A 293 -9.74 11.44 19.26
N ARG A 294 -10.01 12.70 18.92
CA ARG A 294 -10.12 13.80 19.90
C ARG A 294 -11.40 13.70 20.72
N SER A 295 -12.53 13.38 20.09
CA SER A 295 -13.82 13.21 20.76
C SER A 295 -13.79 12.06 21.77
N ASP A 296 -13.21 10.90 21.39
CA ASP A 296 -13.09 9.73 22.27
C ASP A 296 -12.22 10.02 23.51
N GLN A 297 -11.14 10.78 23.34
CA GLN A 297 -10.31 11.23 24.48
C GLN A 297 -11.09 12.15 25.42
N CYS A 298 -11.89 13.07 24.90
CA CYS A 298 -12.71 13.97 25.72
C CYS A 298 -13.80 13.21 26.52
N HIS A 299 -14.39 12.16 25.95
CA HIS A 299 -15.36 11.32 26.66
C HIS A 299 -14.72 10.55 27.82
N ARG A 300 -13.56 9.93 27.61
CA ARG A 300 -12.83 9.20 28.67
C ARG A 300 -12.38 10.08 29.84
N ILE A 301 -12.06 11.36 29.58
CA ILE A 301 -11.69 12.32 30.64
C ILE A 301 -12.92 12.77 31.47
N ARG A 302 -14.12 12.72 30.89
CA ARG A 302 -15.36 13.09 31.60
C ARG A 302 -15.94 11.96 32.47
N GLU A 303 -15.48 10.73 32.24
CA GLU A 303 -15.92 9.54 32.99
C GLU A 303 -15.00 9.21 34.18
N ILE A 304 -13.91 9.98 34.38
CA ILE A 304 -12.99 9.95 35.53
C ILE A 304 -13.31 11.13 36.44
#